data_7a1c6a46270c8736801418fe26ebd356
#
_entry.id   7a1c6a46270c8736801418fe26ebd356
#
_cell.length_a   1.000
_cell.length_b   1.000
_cell.length_c   1.000
_cell.angle_alpha   90.00
_cell.angle_beta   90.00
_cell.angle_gamma   90.00
#
_symmetry.space_group_name_H-M   'P 1'
#
loop_
_entity.id
_entity.type
_entity.pdbx_description
1 polymer ?
#
loop_
_entity_poly.entity_id
_entity_poly.type
_entity_poly.pdbx_seq_one_letter_code
_entity_poly.pdbx_strand_id
1 'polypeptide(L)'
;MIRRKPLSIKTRLLLTNIGFVFFAFLWIILIFNILINSYISNSASRQLSQVRIYQAQVTPPSGSTSADLEDAPRGSFNTHPVAFNINDNYEVQDLEKVGNFERDTANNIAQALKNQKVPLSKVKNYRLDTSGSTFYIETIRQSSGLYQVLYVDITGIINFTNSVNLFLVSVALAVIVILSLAVTFVTQRLIKPLSILAKFATRIGQGDFTEYQGSFQDRELATLAHNMNVAARQLDHNDKNQKLFFQNASHELRTPLMAIKSYAEGISYEVMDPKKASETILYETDRMSELVEDLLTLSRLDSLSVHQELVYQDVRLIMKDIAKEQEIFAEQKGIKLTTVFDKKAVMLTCDYKALRRAISNLVSNAMRYVETEIVLTCTKKDGAVMISVANDGSGIDPETLPHIFERFYKGAGGVHGIGLAIVQTIVEQHQGQVSVESDEHQTMFTMTFAKMSKKALEKKA
;
A
#
# COMPACT_ATOMS: atom_id res chain seq x y z
N MET A 1 -24.12 -17.84 6.88
CA MET A 1 -22.72 -17.44 7.18
C MET A 1 -22.72 -15.95 7.51
N ILE A 2 -22.65 -15.57 8.79
CA ILE A 2 -22.65 -14.17 9.24
C ILE A 2 -21.25 -13.60 8.93
N ARG A 3 -21.12 -12.79 7.88
CA ARG A 3 -19.89 -12.02 7.60
C ARG A 3 -19.68 -11.04 8.76
N ARG A 4 -18.82 -11.39 9.72
CA ARG A 4 -18.35 -10.44 10.75
C ARG A 4 -17.67 -9.28 10.03
N LYS A 5 -18.14 -8.04 10.27
CA LYS A 5 -17.45 -6.84 9.79
C LYS A 5 -15.98 -6.91 10.25
N PRO A 6 -15.02 -6.70 9.35
CA PRO A 6 -13.62 -6.72 9.74
C PRO A 6 -13.36 -5.64 10.79
N LEU A 7 -12.71 -6.03 11.89
CA LEU A 7 -12.29 -5.10 12.94
C LEU A 7 -11.34 -4.05 12.36
N SER A 8 -11.44 -2.82 12.86
CA SER A 8 -10.51 -1.76 12.45
C SER A 8 -9.07 -2.16 12.81
N ILE A 9 -8.09 -1.70 12.03
CA ILE A 9 -6.66 -1.96 12.28
C ILE A 9 -6.27 -1.55 13.71
N LYS A 10 -6.81 -0.41 14.19
CA LYS A 10 -6.62 0.06 15.57
C LYS A 10 -7.08 -0.98 16.59
N THR A 11 -8.31 -1.47 16.47
CA THR A 11 -8.90 -2.43 17.42
C THR A 11 -8.14 -3.76 17.38
N ARG A 12 -7.72 -4.19 16.21
CA ARG A 12 -6.92 -5.42 16.05
C ARG A 12 -5.56 -5.29 16.71
N LEU A 13 -4.83 -4.18 16.49
CA LEU A 13 -3.54 -3.93 17.13
C LEU A 13 -3.65 -3.83 18.65
N LEU A 14 -4.67 -3.14 19.17
CA LEU A 14 -4.91 -3.04 20.62
C LEU A 14 -5.16 -4.43 21.23
N LEU A 15 -6.08 -5.21 20.66
CA LEU A 15 -6.43 -6.53 21.19
C LEU A 15 -5.24 -7.50 21.14
N THR A 16 -4.46 -7.50 20.06
CA THR A 16 -3.28 -8.38 19.95
C THR A 16 -2.19 -8.00 20.95
N ASN A 17 -1.89 -6.70 21.10
CA ASN A 17 -0.87 -6.25 22.04
C ASN A 17 -1.27 -6.47 23.51
N ILE A 18 -2.51 -6.12 23.88
CA ILE A 18 -3.05 -6.35 25.22
C ILE A 18 -3.05 -7.86 25.52
N GLY A 19 -3.52 -8.67 24.59
CA GLY A 19 -3.50 -10.13 24.73
C GLY A 19 -2.10 -10.68 24.93
N PHE A 20 -1.14 -10.24 24.13
CA PHE A 20 0.25 -10.69 24.26
C PHE A 20 0.86 -10.33 25.64
N VAL A 21 0.69 -9.08 26.09
CA VAL A 21 1.19 -8.63 27.41
C VAL A 21 0.51 -9.41 28.53
N PHE A 22 -0.82 -9.57 28.46
CA PHE A 22 -1.57 -10.33 29.46
C PHE A 22 -1.05 -11.78 29.60
N PHE A 23 -0.91 -12.48 28.48
CA PHE A 23 -0.39 -13.85 28.51
C PHE A 23 1.07 -13.93 28.96
N ALA A 24 1.91 -12.98 28.54
CA ALA A 24 3.31 -12.94 28.96
C ALA A 24 3.43 -12.77 30.48
N PHE A 25 2.74 -11.82 31.08
CA PHE A 25 2.76 -11.62 32.52
C PHE A 25 2.07 -12.75 33.29
N LEU A 26 1.00 -13.31 32.76
CA LEU A 26 0.36 -14.48 33.33
C LEU A 26 1.36 -15.67 33.44
N TRP A 27 2.12 -15.93 32.40
CA TRP A 27 3.15 -16.96 32.40
C TRP A 27 4.29 -16.65 33.40
N ILE A 28 4.75 -15.39 33.44
CA ILE A 28 5.80 -14.97 34.40
C ILE A 28 5.33 -15.22 35.83
N ILE A 29 4.12 -14.77 36.19
CA ILE A 29 3.55 -14.96 37.53
C ILE A 29 3.37 -16.42 37.83
N LEU A 30 2.88 -17.21 36.88
CA LEU A 30 2.70 -18.64 37.05
C LEU A 30 4.03 -19.36 37.35
N ILE A 31 5.04 -19.14 36.52
CA ILE A 31 6.38 -19.75 36.66
C ILE A 31 7.00 -19.30 37.97
N PHE A 32 6.95 -18.01 38.32
CA PHE A 32 7.45 -17.48 39.56
C PHE A 32 6.80 -18.18 40.76
N ASN A 33 5.48 -18.30 40.80
CA ASN A 33 4.77 -18.95 41.89
C ASN A 33 5.10 -20.49 41.99
N ILE A 34 5.27 -21.18 40.88
CA ILE A 34 5.69 -22.58 40.87
C ILE A 34 7.11 -22.73 41.48
N LEU A 35 8.04 -21.88 41.02
CA LEU A 35 9.42 -21.91 41.45
C LEU A 35 9.55 -21.57 42.95
N ILE A 36 8.90 -20.51 43.41
CA ILE A 36 8.97 -20.06 44.78
C ILE A 36 8.31 -21.08 45.72
N ASN A 37 7.16 -21.67 45.35
CA ASN A 37 6.54 -22.74 46.16
C ASN A 37 7.41 -23.97 46.23
N SER A 38 8.06 -24.38 45.14
CA SER A 38 9.03 -25.48 45.15
C SER A 38 10.24 -25.18 46.03
N TYR A 39 10.75 -23.93 45.95
CA TYR A 39 11.85 -23.49 46.80
C TYR A 39 11.48 -23.54 48.30
N ILE A 40 10.32 -22.97 48.68
CA ILE A 40 9.81 -22.96 50.04
C ILE A 40 9.67 -24.37 50.58
N SER A 41 8.98 -25.24 49.84
CA SER A 41 8.76 -26.65 50.23
C SER A 41 10.08 -27.42 50.46
N ASN A 42 11.01 -27.27 49.50
CA ASN A 42 12.31 -27.96 49.61
C ASN A 42 13.18 -27.40 50.73
N SER A 43 13.21 -26.07 50.93
CA SER A 43 14.01 -25.45 51.99
C SER A 43 13.44 -25.75 53.39
N ALA A 44 12.11 -25.64 53.55
CA ALA A 44 11.47 -25.98 54.82
C ALA A 44 11.68 -27.48 55.18
N SER A 45 11.49 -28.37 54.21
CA SER A 45 11.73 -29.80 54.40
C SER A 45 13.18 -30.14 54.81
N ARG A 46 14.16 -29.45 54.20
CA ARG A 46 15.58 -29.61 54.57
C ARG A 46 15.85 -29.14 56.00
N GLN A 47 15.32 -27.98 56.39
CA GLN A 47 15.48 -27.45 57.72
C GLN A 47 14.86 -28.37 58.78
N LEU A 48 13.63 -28.81 58.57
CA LEU A 48 12.98 -29.75 59.49
C LEU A 48 13.74 -31.10 59.58
N SER A 49 14.27 -31.60 58.47
CA SER A 49 15.04 -32.84 58.49
C SER A 49 16.41 -32.70 59.18
N GLN A 50 17.08 -31.54 59.05
CA GLN A 50 18.33 -31.24 59.74
C GLN A 50 18.13 -31.23 61.26
N VAL A 51 17.08 -30.60 61.74
CA VAL A 51 16.72 -30.57 63.18
C VAL A 51 16.46 -31.99 63.69
N ARG A 52 15.74 -32.78 62.90
CA ARG A 52 15.50 -34.18 63.27
C ARG A 52 16.79 -34.99 63.43
N ILE A 53 17.77 -34.83 62.54
CA ILE A 53 19.06 -35.49 62.59
C ILE A 53 19.86 -34.96 63.76
N TYR A 54 19.89 -33.67 64.01
CA TYR A 54 20.57 -33.04 65.14
C TYR A 54 20.04 -33.59 66.51
N GLN A 55 18.71 -33.60 66.65
CA GLN A 55 18.08 -34.22 67.86
C GLN A 55 18.38 -35.69 67.99
N ALA A 56 18.47 -36.49 66.94
CA ALA A 56 18.83 -37.89 67.02
C ALA A 56 20.29 -38.11 67.40
N GLN A 57 21.19 -37.18 67.17
CA GLN A 57 22.60 -37.21 67.48
C GLN A 57 22.95 -36.68 68.87
N VAL A 58 22.19 -35.68 69.40
CA VAL A 58 22.48 -35.02 70.65
C VAL A 58 21.74 -35.60 71.84
N THR A 59 20.90 -36.64 71.65
CA THR A 59 20.07 -37.15 72.77
C THR A 59 20.82 -37.74 73.95
N PRO A 60 20.62 -37.07 75.10
CA PRO A 60 20.34 -37.81 76.30
C PRO A 60 18.84 -38.05 76.44
N PRO A 61 18.42 -39.09 77.16
CA PRO A 61 17.03 -39.53 77.18
C PRO A 61 16.23 -38.74 78.24
N SER A 62 15.78 -37.57 77.97
CA SER A 62 14.64 -36.92 78.63
C SER A 62 14.57 -35.39 78.24
N GLY A 63 13.67 -35.08 77.29
CA GLY A 63 13.07 -33.75 77.22
C GLY A 63 13.95 -32.64 76.70
N SER A 64 14.39 -32.66 75.46
CA SER A 64 14.93 -31.51 74.72
C SER A 64 13.84 -30.50 74.53
N THR A 65 14.03 -29.26 75.06
CA THR A 65 13.15 -28.12 74.97
C THR A 65 13.68 -27.20 73.89
N SER A 66 12.92 -26.14 73.50
CA SER A 66 13.30 -25.10 72.55
C SER A 66 14.69 -24.48 72.79
N ALA A 67 15.19 -24.46 74.05
CA ALA A 67 16.52 -24.01 74.42
C ALA A 67 17.67 -24.80 73.78
N ASP A 68 17.46 -26.07 73.52
CA ASP A 68 18.49 -26.96 72.92
C ASP A 68 18.58 -26.80 71.41
N LEU A 69 17.69 -26.02 70.79
CA LEU A 69 17.66 -25.75 69.34
C LEU A 69 18.30 -24.43 68.97
N GLU A 70 18.70 -23.57 69.94
CA GLU A 70 19.37 -22.27 69.63
C GLU A 70 20.73 -22.48 68.92
N ASP A 71 21.41 -23.59 69.17
CA ASP A 71 22.66 -23.95 68.49
C ASP A 71 22.46 -24.68 67.15
N ALA A 72 21.24 -24.94 66.71
CA ALA A 72 20.96 -25.57 65.44
C ALA A 72 21.35 -24.61 64.28
N PRO A 73 21.94 -25.12 63.22
CA PRO A 73 22.35 -24.28 62.09
C PRO A 73 21.16 -23.49 61.52
N ARG A 74 21.33 -22.15 61.38
CA ARG A 74 20.33 -21.27 60.80
C ARG A 74 20.10 -21.71 59.33
N GLY A 75 18.86 -21.99 59.03
CA GLY A 75 18.47 -22.41 57.71
C GLY A 75 18.27 -21.24 56.73
N SER A 76 17.88 -21.55 55.51
CA SER A 76 17.69 -20.63 54.39
C SER A 76 16.70 -19.48 54.68
N PHE A 77 15.86 -19.61 55.71
CA PHE A 77 14.85 -18.58 56.08
C PHE A 77 15.28 -17.68 57.21
N ASN A 78 16.52 -17.80 57.71
CA ASN A 78 17.04 -17.08 58.87
C ASN A 78 16.16 -17.21 60.15
N THR A 79 15.37 -18.25 60.23
CA THR A 79 14.51 -18.64 61.36
C THR A 79 15.01 -19.94 61.91
N HIS A 80 15.03 -20.06 63.26
CA HIS A 80 15.30 -21.35 63.89
C HIS A 80 14.04 -22.20 63.82
N PRO A 81 14.14 -23.49 63.45
CA PRO A 81 13.03 -24.38 63.64
C PRO A 81 12.77 -24.57 65.14
N VAL A 82 11.54 -24.43 65.50
CA VAL A 82 11.09 -24.53 66.91
C VAL A 82 10.33 -25.85 67.08
N ALA A 83 10.44 -26.41 68.30
CA ALA A 83 9.75 -27.66 68.64
C ALA A 83 8.93 -27.48 69.90
N PHE A 84 7.75 -28.06 69.95
CA PHE A 84 6.93 -28.16 71.15
C PHE A 84 6.18 -29.49 71.16
N ASN A 85 5.70 -29.92 72.35
CA ASN A 85 5.01 -31.22 72.51
C ASN A 85 3.50 -31.01 72.61
N ILE A 86 2.71 -31.88 71.95
CA ILE A 86 1.23 -31.90 72.06
C ILE A 86 0.78 -33.34 72.36
N ASN A 87 -0.38 -33.45 73.05
CA ASN A 87 -1.05 -34.71 73.26
C ASN A 87 -2.04 -35.05 72.13
N ASP A 88 -2.67 -36.18 72.15
CA ASP A 88 -3.68 -36.64 71.18
C ASP A 88 -4.91 -35.69 71.06
N ASN A 89 -5.16 -34.88 72.12
CA ASN A 89 -6.24 -33.87 72.15
C ASN A 89 -5.84 -32.50 71.58
N TYR A 90 -4.63 -32.37 71.04
CA TYR A 90 -4.01 -31.12 70.53
C TYR A 90 -3.72 -30.11 71.64
N GLU A 91 -3.52 -30.55 72.90
CA GLU A 91 -3.15 -29.65 74.00
C GLU A 91 -1.62 -29.60 74.09
N VAL A 92 -1.08 -28.38 74.18
CA VAL A 92 0.36 -28.14 74.30
C VAL A 92 0.83 -28.51 75.69
N GLN A 93 1.87 -29.32 75.75
CA GLN A 93 2.50 -29.82 76.99
C GLN A 93 3.84 -29.07 77.22
N ASP A 94 4.36 -29.06 78.44
CA ASP A 94 5.65 -28.46 78.83
C ASP A 94 5.83 -26.94 78.53
N LEU A 95 4.76 -26.14 78.59
CA LEU A 95 4.72 -24.72 78.32
C LEU A 95 5.61 -23.85 79.26
N GLU A 96 6.07 -24.43 80.41
CA GLU A 96 6.86 -23.63 81.39
C GLU A 96 8.30 -23.37 80.89
N LYS A 97 8.78 -24.13 79.94
CA LYS A 97 10.13 -24.01 79.35
C LYS A 97 10.21 -23.22 78.03
N VAL A 98 9.08 -22.71 77.54
CA VAL A 98 8.96 -22.03 76.26
C VAL A 98 8.75 -20.53 76.51
N GLY A 99 9.43 -19.63 75.81
CA GLY A 99 9.25 -18.21 75.88
C GLY A 99 7.82 -17.74 75.58
N ASN A 100 7.36 -16.60 76.12
CA ASN A 100 5.96 -16.14 75.94
C ASN A 100 5.52 -16.05 74.47
N PHE A 101 6.38 -15.59 73.57
CA PHE A 101 6.07 -15.47 72.14
C PHE A 101 5.90 -16.86 71.49
N GLU A 102 6.75 -17.78 71.85
CA GLU A 102 6.70 -19.16 71.32
C GLU A 102 5.49 -19.93 71.86
N ARG A 103 5.04 -19.60 73.09
CA ARG A 103 3.83 -20.17 73.69
C ARG A 103 2.58 -19.83 72.94
N ASP A 104 2.41 -18.55 72.54
CA ASP A 104 1.25 -18.10 71.74
C ASP A 104 1.27 -18.76 70.36
N THR A 105 2.45 -18.86 69.73
CA THR A 105 2.61 -19.50 68.46
C THR A 105 2.29 -21.03 68.53
N ALA A 106 2.79 -21.72 69.56
CA ALA A 106 2.50 -23.15 69.73
C ALA A 106 1.00 -23.40 69.96
N ASN A 107 0.34 -22.58 70.75
CA ASN A 107 -1.11 -22.67 70.96
C ASN A 107 -1.90 -22.37 69.66
N ASN A 108 -1.49 -21.37 68.88
CA ASN A 108 -2.13 -21.05 67.60
C ASN A 108 -1.96 -22.23 66.58
N ILE A 109 -0.77 -22.85 66.51
CA ILE A 109 -0.52 -24.02 65.69
C ILE A 109 -1.38 -25.20 66.15
N ALA A 110 -1.38 -25.52 67.44
CA ALA A 110 -2.16 -26.63 68.02
C ALA A 110 -3.67 -26.43 67.76
N GLN A 111 -4.19 -25.21 67.98
CA GLN A 111 -5.59 -24.88 67.69
C GLN A 111 -5.92 -24.98 66.17
N ALA A 112 -5.04 -24.54 65.29
CA ALA A 112 -5.22 -24.65 63.86
C ALA A 112 -5.23 -26.13 63.40
N LEU A 113 -4.32 -26.95 63.94
CA LEU A 113 -4.30 -28.39 63.69
C LEU A 113 -5.61 -29.06 64.13
N LYS A 114 -6.13 -28.70 65.34
CA LYS A 114 -7.39 -29.19 65.84
C LYS A 114 -8.58 -28.76 64.97
N ASN A 115 -8.65 -27.50 64.60
CA ASN A 115 -9.72 -26.97 63.78
C ASN A 115 -9.75 -27.58 62.35
N GLN A 116 -8.60 -27.85 61.79
CA GLN A 116 -8.46 -28.45 60.47
C GLN A 116 -8.51 -30.00 60.54
N LYS A 117 -8.65 -30.59 61.75
CA LYS A 117 -8.72 -32.05 62.00
C LYS A 117 -7.55 -32.80 61.36
N VAL A 118 -6.36 -32.22 61.40
CA VAL A 118 -5.17 -32.79 60.78
C VAL A 118 -4.66 -33.96 61.63
N PRO A 119 -4.61 -35.23 61.16
CA PRO A 119 -4.17 -36.37 61.98
C PRO A 119 -2.69 -36.25 62.30
N LEU A 120 -2.34 -36.12 63.57
CA LEU A 120 -0.98 -35.89 64.05
C LEU A 120 0.04 -36.98 63.60
N SER A 121 -0.41 -38.22 63.41
CA SER A 121 0.43 -39.29 62.96
C SER A 121 0.89 -39.22 61.49
N LYS A 122 0.30 -38.33 60.68
CA LYS A 122 0.53 -38.20 59.23
C LYS A 122 1.07 -36.84 58.80
N VAL A 123 1.39 -35.93 59.70
CA VAL A 123 1.89 -34.60 59.39
C VAL A 123 3.37 -34.68 59.01
N LYS A 124 3.64 -34.59 57.72
CA LYS A 124 5.00 -34.51 57.21
C LYS A 124 5.02 -33.45 56.11
N ASN A 125 5.87 -32.43 56.27
CA ASN A 125 5.95 -31.30 55.31
C ASN A 125 4.59 -30.63 55.03
N TYR A 126 3.80 -30.42 56.09
CA TYR A 126 2.46 -29.90 55.99
C TYR A 126 2.48 -28.36 56.13
N ARG A 127 1.87 -27.65 55.17
CA ARG A 127 1.65 -26.21 55.26
C ARG A 127 0.41 -25.95 56.08
N LEU A 128 0.58 -25.21 57.17
CA LEU A 128 -0.49 -24.79 58.06
C LEU A 128 -0.66 -23.27 58.00
N ASP A 129 -1.80 -22.82 57.55
CA ASP A 129 -2.18 -21.41 57.58
C ASP A 129 -2.98 -21.13 58.85
N THR A 130 -2.54 -20.13 59.63
CA THR A 130 -3.21 -19.63 60.85
C THR A 130 -3.71 -18.19 60.66
N SER A 131 -4.33 -17.59 61.69
CA SER A 131 -4.84 -16.23 61.62
C SER A 131 -3.70 -15.16 61.59
N GLY A 132 -2.94 -15.12 60.52
CA GLY A 132 -1.90 -14.11 60.29
C GLY A 132 -0.50 -14.65 60.06
N SER A 133 -0.29 -15.97 60.21
CA SER A 133 1.01 -16.62 59.99
C SER A 133 0.85 -17.92 59.24
N THR A 134 1.87 -18.29 58.46
CA THR A 134 1.94 -19.54 57.71
C THR A 134 3.17 -20.34 58.15
N PHE A 135 2.95 -21.58 58.52
CA PHE A 135 3.99 -22.46 58.99
C PHE A 135 4.13 -23.70 58.12
N TYR A 136 5.37 -24.19 58.02
CA TYR A 136 5.62 -25.56 57.59
C TYR A 136 5.86 -26.41 58.82
N ILE A 137 5.12 -27.53 58.96
CA ILE A 137 5.15 -28.38 60.15
C ILE A 137 5.43 -29.83 59.81
N GLU A 138 6.11 -30.53 60.75
CA GLU A 138 6.29 -31.95 60.79
C GLU A 138 6.03 -32.46 62.22
N THR A 139 5.37 -33.60 62.36
CA THR A 139 5.14 -34.21 63.67
C THR A 139 5.90 -35.54 63.85
N ILE A 140 6.46 -35.73 64.99
CA ILE A 140 7.20 -36.97 65.38
C ILE A 140 6.58 -37.54 66.64
N ARG A 141 6.17 -38.80 66.62
CA ARG A 141 5.64 -39.48 67.81
C ARG A 141 6.81 -39.87 68.72
N GLN A 142 6.75 -39.44 69.95
CA GLN A 142 7.75 -39.79 70.99
C GLN A 142 7.37 -41.04 71.74
N SER A 143 8.38 -41.66 72.42
CA SER A 143 8.19 -42.87 73.26
C SER A 143 7.24 -42.60 74.42
N SER A 144 7.10 -41.38 74.87
CA SER A 144 6.18 -40.93 75.93
C SER A 144 4.70 -40.92 75.49
N GLY A 145 4.37 -41.21 74.22
CA GLY A 145 3.02 -41.11 73.64
C GLY A 145 2.63 -39.75 73.18
N LEU A 146 3.44 -38.70 73.40
CA LEU A 146 3.25 -37.36 72.92
C LEU A 146 3.71 -37.22 71.45
N TYR A 147 3.23 -36.17 70.81
CA TYR A 147 3.71 -35.76 69.48
C TYR A 147 4.57 -34.51 69.61
N GLN A 148 5.79 -34.59 69.18
CA GLN A 148 6.64 -33.42 68.98
C GLN A 148 6.30 -32.73 67.64
N VAL A 149 5.93 -31.48 67.67
CA VAL A 149 5.66 -30.62 66.51
C VAL A 149 6.89 -29.78 66.23
N LEU A 150 7.51 -30.03 65.09
CA LEU A 150 8.55 -29.16 64.50
C LEU A 150 7.90 -28.18 63.54
N TYR A 151 8.22 -26.91 63.63
CA TYR A 151 7.68 -25.93 62.70
C TYR A 151 8.74 -24.89 62.26
N VAL A 152 8.53 -24.36 61.10
CA VAL A 152 9.29 -23.23 60.50
C VAL A 152 8.30 -22.18 60.03
N ASP A 153 8.51 -20.93 60.48
CA ASP A 153 7.71 -19.79 60.04
C ASP A 153 8.12 -19.37 58.66
N ILE A 154 7.18 -19.39 57.71
CA ILE A 154 7.37 -19.00 56.34
C ILE A 154 6.56 -17.74 55.97
N THR A 155 5.94 -17.08 56.96
CA THR A 155 5.05 -15.91 56.78
C THR A 155 5.75 -14.80 56.03
N GLY A 156 7.02 -14.50 56.37
CA GLY A 156 7.80 -13.45 55.71
C GLY A 156 7.98 -13.71 54.23
N ILE A 157 8.21 -14.98 53.85
CA ILE A 157 8.40 -15.36 52.43
C ILE A 157 7.07 -15.31 51.67
N ILE A 158 5.98 -15.72 52.30
CA ILE A 158 4.64 -15.61 51.68
C ILE A 158 4.29 -14.16 51.43
N ASN A 159 4.54 -13.27 52.42
CA ASN A 159 4.31 -11.81 52.28
C ASN A 159 5.20 -11.20 51.17
N PHE A 160 6.46 -11.58 51.12
CA PHE A 160 7.37 -11.22 50.04
C PHE A 160 6.81 -11.64 48.68
N THR A 161 6.39 -12.94 48.56
CA THR A 161 5.82 -13.48 47.32
C THR A 161 4.58 -12.68 46.89
N ASN A 162 3.69 -12.35 47.83
CA ASN A 162 2.49 -11.55 47.55
C ASN A 162 2.87 -10.12 47.09
N SER A 163 3.88 -9.53 47.69
CA SER A 163 4.38 -8.18 47.31
C SER A 163 4.99 -8.22 45.92
N VAL A 164 5.76 -9.24 45.57
CA VAL A 164 6.30 -9.42 44.22
C VAL A 164 5.19 -9.63 43.19
N ASN A 165 4.18 -10.44 43.51
CA ASN A 165 3.03 -10.65 42.63
C ASN A 165 2.27 -9.35 42.39
N LEU A 166 2.02 -8.54 43.42
CA LEU A 166 1.37 -7.22 43.31
C LEU A 166 2.21 -6.27 42.45
N PHE A 167 3.53 -6.26 42.65
CA PHE A 167 4.45 -5.48 41.82
C PHE A 167 4.39 -5.91 40.35
N LEU A 168 4.44 -7.21 40.04
CA LEU A 168 4.34 -7.72 38.67
C LEU A 168 3.02 -7.33 38.01
N VAL A 169 1.90 -7.40 38.74
CA VAL A 169 0.59 -6.96 38.24
C VAL A 169 0.58 -5.45 37.94
N SER A 170 1.16 -4.63 38.84
CA SER A 170 1.23 -3.19 38.64
C SER A 170 2.07 -2.81 37.41
N VAL A 171 3.21 -3.49 37.22
CA VAL A 171 4.06 -3.33 36.02
C VAL A 171 3.30 -3.73 34.74
N ALA A 172 2.57 -4.87 34.78
CA ALA A 172 1.76 -5.30 33.64
C ALA A 172 0.72 -4.24 33.24
N LEU A 173 0.02 -3.66 34.20
CA LEU A 173 -0.94 -2.58 33.97
C LEU A 173 -0.28 -1.33 33.38
N ALA A 174 0.87 -0.93 33.91
CA ALA A 174 1.63 0.22 33.40
C ALA A 174 2.04 -0.01 31.91
N VAL A 175 2.55 -1.21 31.58
CA VAL A 175 2.93 -1.58 30.22
C VAL A 175 1.72 -1.57 29.28
N ILE A 176 0.57 -2.08 29.70
CA ILE A 176 -0.67 -2.05 28.91
C ILE A 176 -1.09 -0.60 28.61
N VAL A 177 -1.02 0.31 29.61
CA VAL A 177 -1.35 1.73 29.40
C VAL A 177 -0.39 2.37 28.40
N ILE A 178 0.92 2.19 28.59
CA ILE A 178 1.94 2.75 27.68
C ILE A 178 1.73 2.25 26.24
N LEU A 179 1.52 0.94 26.04
CA LEU A 179 1.27 0.36 24.72
C LEU A 179 -0.04 0.88 24.11
N SER A 180 -1.10 1.05 24.91
CA SER A 180 -2.36 1.62 24.44
C SER A 180 -2.20 3.06 23.94
N LEU A 181 -1.42 3.87 24.65
CA LEU A 181 -1.07 5.23 24.23
C LEU A 181 -0.23 5.23 22.94
N ALA A 182 0.78 4.37 22.88
CA ALA A 182 1.63 4.21 21.67
C ALA A 182 0.81 3.80 20.44
N VAL A 183 -0.06 2.80 20.56
CA VAL A 183 -0.96 2.36 19.46
C VAL A 183 -1.91 3.49 19.04
N THR A 184 -2.43 4.25 19.99
CA THR A 184 -3.31 5.39 19.68
C THR A 184 -2.55 6.49 18.94
N PHE A 185 -1.33 6.81 19.35
CA PHE A 185 -0.44 7.77 18.69
C PHE A 185 -0.12 7.35 17.25
N VAL A 186 0.33 6.10 17.05
CA VAL A 186 0.61 5.55 15.71
C VAL A 186 -0.64 5.57 14.82
N THR A 187 -1.80 5.23 15.39
CA THR A 187 -3.07 5.25 14.65
C THR A 187 -3.41 6.66 14.16
N GLN A 188 -3.24 7.66 15.00
CA GLN A 188 -3.56 9.05 14.63
C GLN A 188 -2.56 9.59 13.60
N ARG A 189 -1.28 9.26 13.74
CA ARG A 189 -0.22 9.82 12.91
C ARG A 189 -0.08 9.14 11.55
N LEU A 190 -0.30 7.81 11.46
CA LEU A 190 -0.10 7.06 10.21
C LEU A 190 -1.40 6.52 9.61
N ILE A 191 -2.26 5.90 10.42
CA ILE A 191 -3.43 5.18 9.88
C ILE A 191 -4.53 6.14 9.40
N LYS A 192 -4.79 7.22 10.13
CA LYS A 192 -5.80 8.21 9.70
C LYS A 192 -5.44 8.89 8.38
N PRO A 193 -4.21 9.43 8.19
CA PRO A 193 -3.80 10.01 6.91
C PRO A 193 -3.89 9.01 5.75
N LEU A 194 -3.44 7.76 5.94
CA LEU A 194 -3.58 6.72 4.91
C LEU A 194 -5.05 6.46 4.54
N SER A 195 -5.95 6.48 5.52
CA SER A 195 -7.39 6.34 5.24
C SER A 195 -7.95 7.51 4.43
N ILE A 196 -7.43 8.73 4.63
CA ILE A 196 -7.80 9.90 3.82
C ILE A 196 -7.33 9.73 2.38
N LEU A 197 -6.07 9.32 2.17
CA LEU A 197 -5.53 9.06 0.84
C LEU A 197 -6.23 7.89 0.13
N ALA A 198 -6.61 6.84 0.88
CA ALA A 198 -7.42 5.75 0.32
C ALA A 198 -8.81 6.22 -0.15
N LYS A 199 -9.47 7.12 0.59
CA LYS A 199 -10.73 7.73 0.15
C LYS A 199 -10.52 8.63 -1.08
N PHE A 200 -9.42 9.37 -1.13
CA PHE A 200 -9.06 10.17 -2.29
C PHE A 200 -8.85 9.28 -3.52
N ALA A 201 -8.10 8.18 -3.41
CA ALA A 201 -7.97 7.19 -4.49
C ALA A 201 -9.32 6.64 -4.97
N THR A 202 -10.25 6.37 -4.03
CA THR A 202 -11.60 5.91 -4.37
C THR A 202 -12.38 6.97 -5.15
N ARG A 203 -12.29 8.26 -4.79
CA ARG A 203 -12.91 9.36 -5.52
C ARG A 203 -12.38 9.47 -6.95
N ILE A 204 -11.05 9.40 -7.12
CA ILE A 204 -10.41 9.37 -8.44
C ILE A 204 -10.99 8.22 -9.28
N GLY A 205 -11.10 7.02 -8.71
CA GLY A 205 -11.70 5.86 -9.39
C GLY A 205 -13.19 6.02 -9.74
N GLN A 206 -13.90 6.95 -9.11
CA GLN A 206 -15.30 7.31 -9.40
C GLN A 206 -15.43 8.49 -10.38
N GLY A 207 -14.30 9.02 -10.88
CA GLY A 207 -14.30 10.15 -11.80
C GLY A 207 -14.33 11.53 -11.12
N ASP A 208 -14.16 11.59 -9.80
CA ASP A 208 -13.95 12.83 -9.06
C ASP A 208 -12.44 13.08 -8.94
N PHE A 209 -11.94 13.93 -9.84
CA PHE A 209 -10.51 14.28 -9.93
C PHE A 209 -10.15 15.52 -9.11
N THR A 210 -11.06 16.02 -8.25
CA THR A 210 -10.79 17.19 -7.40
C THR A 210 -9.58 16.94 -6.51
N GLU A 211 -8.58 17.82 -6.57
CA GLU A 211 -7.33 17.69 -5.84
C GLU A 211 -7.54 17.64 -4.32
N TYR A 212 -6.70 16.88 -3.65
CA TYR A 212 -6.60 16.91 -2.20
C TYR A 212 -5.81 18.17 -1.77
N GLN A 213 -6.45 19.06 -1.02
CA GLN A 213 -5.87 20.33 -0.57
C GLN A 213 -5.26 20.29 0.83
N GLY A 214 -5.32 19.14 1.53
CA GLY A 214 -4.75 19.00 2.85
C GLY A 214 -3.23 18.88 2.83
N SER A 215 -2.59 19.17 3.97
CA SER A 215 -1.16 18.97 4.17
C SER A 215 -0.89 17.84 5.17
N PHE A 216 0.18 17.09 4.95
CA PHE A 216 0.68 16.07 5.86
C PHE A 216 2.03 16.53 6.43
N GLN A 217 2.26 16.25 7.71
CA GLN A 217 3.53 16.59 8.37
C GLN A 217 4.65 15.62 7.97
N ASP A 218 4.32 14.37 7.66
CA ASP A 218 5.27 13.35 7.27
C ASP A 218 5.59 13.50 5.78
N ARG A 219 6.88 13.57 5.43
CA ARG A 219 7.38 13.81 4.07
C ARG A 219 6.88 12.77 3.07
N GLU A 220 6.84 11.51 3.48
CA GLU A 220 6.41 10.39 2.64
C GLU A 220 4.92 10.50 2.28
N LEU A 221 4.08 10.88 3.25
CA LEU A 221 2.65 11.09 3.01
C LEU A 221 2.39 12.33 2.17
N ALA A 222 3.16 13.40 2.37
CA ALA A 222 3.07 14.60 1.55
C ALA A 222 3.48 14.32 0.10
N THR A 223 4.55 13.55 -0.12
CA THR A 223 5.00 13.12 -1.45
C THR A 223 3.95 12.24 -2.13
N LEU A 224 3.36 11.30 -1.40
CA LEU A 224 2.29 10.44 -1.92
C LEU A 224 1.06 11.27 -2.34
N ALA A 225 0.62 12.20 -1.50
CA ALA A 225 -0.49 13.10 -1.81
C ALA A 225 -0.21 13.96 -3.06
N HIS A 226 1.03 14.49 -3.18
CA HIS A 226 1.45 15.25 -4.36
C HIS A 226 1.38 14.39 -5.63
N ASN A 227 1.96 13.19 -5.61
CA ASN A 227 1.93 12.29 -6.77
C ASN A 227 0.50 11.89 -7.16
N MET A 228 -0.38 11.67 -6.17
CA MET A 228 -1.79 11.40 -6.44
C MET A 228 -2.50 12.62 -7.04
N ASN A 229 -2.19 13.85 -6.60
CA ASN A 229 -2.73 15.06 -7.20
C ASN A 229 -2.27 15.23 -8.66
N VAL A 230 -0.99 14.94 -8.95
CA VAL A 230 -0.47 14.94 -10.34
C VAL A 230 -1.24 13.92 -11.19
N ALA A 231 -1.42 12.70 -10.70
CA ALA A 231 -2.19 11.68 -11.41
C ALA A 231 -3.66 12.09 -11.62
N ALA A 232 -4.30 12.69 -10.61
CA ALA A 232 -5.67 13.18 -10.71
C ALA A 232 -5.81 14.26 -11.79
N ARG A 233 -4.87 15.23 -11.85
CA ARG A 233 -4.86 16.26 -12.92
C ARG A 233 -4.71 15.65 -14.30
N GLN A 234 -3.82 14.67 -14.47
CA GLN A 234 -3.64 14.01 -15.75
C GLN A 234 -4.90 13.25 -16.19
N LEU A 235 -5.57 12.57 -15.25
CA LEU A 235 -6.82 11.87 -15.51
C LEU A 235 -7.96 12.85 -15.86
N ASP A 236 -8.09 13.97 -15.14
CA ASP A 236 -9.06 15.02 -15.44
C ASP A 236 -8.87 15.60 -16.84
N HIS A 237 -7.61 15.90 -17.18
CA HIS A 237 -7.26 16.39 -18.53
C HIS A 237 -7.63 15.37 -19.61
N ASN A 238 -7.28 14.09 -19.39
CA ASN A 238 -7.61 13.02 -20.34
C ASN A 238 -9.12 12.82 -20.48
N ASP A 239 -9.88 12.83 -19.39
CA ASP A 239 -11.35 12.70 -19.41
C ASP A 239 -12.01 13.85 -20.16
N LYS A 240 -11.57 15.10 -19.91
CA LYS A 240 -12.04 16.28 -20.63
C LYS A 240 -11.74 16.20 -22.12
N ASN A 241 -10.52 15.85 -22.49
CA ASN A 241 -10.12 15.69 -23.89
C ASN A 241 -10.93 14.59 -24.57
N GLN A 242 -11.18 13.48 -23.90
CA GLN A 242 -11.99 12.38 -24.42
C GLN A 242 -13.45 12.82 -24.63
N LYS A 243 -14.04 13.56 -23.68
CA LYS A 243 -15.41 14.11 -23.82
C LYS A 243 -15.51 15.09 -25.00
N LEU A 244 -14.56 16.00 -25.11
CA LEU A 244 -14.50 16.94 -26.22
C LEU A 244 -14.34 16.20 -27.56
N PHE A 245 -13.51 15.17 -27.59
CA PHE A 245 -13.34 14.34 -28.79
C PHE A 245 -14.66 13.71 -29.24
N PHE A 246 -15.41 13.07 -28.32
CA PHE A 246 -16.70 12.47 -28.66
C PHE A 246 -17.77 13.49 -29.06
N GLN A 247 -17.80 14.66 -28.40
CA GLN A 247 -18.70 15.73 -28.75
C GLN A 247 -18.42 16.23 -30.18
N ASN A 248 -17.16 16.55 -30.50
CA ASN A 248 -16.78 17.05 -31.81
C ASN A 248 -17.00 16.00 -32.91
N ALA A 249 -16.60 14.72 -32.66
CA ALA A 249 -16.87 13.61 -33.60
C ALA A 249 -18.36 13.48 -33.90
N SER A 250 -19.23 13.59 -32.90
CA SER A 250 -20.68 13.53 -33.05
C SER A 250 -21.24 14.69 -33.89
N HIS A 251 -20.69 15.89 -33.67
CA HIS A 251 -21.08 17.05 -34.48
C HIS A 251 -20.64 16.92 -35.94
N GLU A 252 -19.38 16.48 -36.17
CA GLU A 252 -18.83 16.32 -37.50
C GLU A 252 -19.51 15.20 -38.33
N LEU A 253 -20.01 14.16 -37.67
CA LEU A 253 -20.78 13.08 -38.29
C LEU A 253 -22.24 13.51 -38.57
N ARG A 254 -22.84 14.35 -37.73
CA ARG A 254 -24.24 14.77 -37.83
C ARG A 254 -24.46 15.64 -39.08
N THR A 255 -23.55 16.55 -39.38
CA THR A 255 -23.69 17.51 -40.49
C THR A 255 -23.83 16.81 -41.85
N PRO A 256 -22.89 15.93 -42.30
CA PRO A 256 -23.04 15.20 -43.56
C PRO A 256 -24.25 14.28 -43.57
N LEU A 257 -24.57 13.64 -42.43
CA LEU A 257 -25.75 12.76 -42.34
C LEU A 257 -27.05 13.53 -42.55
N MET A 258 -27.15 14.74 -42.03
CA MET A 258 -28.32 15.61 -42.27
C MET A 258 -28.40 16.07 -43.71
N ALA A 259 -27.27 16.37 -44.37
CA ALA A 259 -27.19 16.66 -45.78
C ALA A 259 -27.67 15.48 -46.62
N ILE A 260 -27.12 14.30 -46.43
CA ILE A 260 -27.53 13.06 -47.10
C ILE A 260 -29.04 12.86 -46.97
N LYS A 261 -29.58 12.96 -45.74
CA LYS A 261 -31.00 12.84 -45.48
C LYS A 261 -31.82 13.85 -46.24
N SER A 262 -31.45 15.14 -46.22
CA SER A 262 -32.15 16.22 -46.89
C SER A 262 -32.20 16.04 -48.42
N TYR A 263 -31.08 15.64 -49.04
CA TYR A 263 -31.04 15.36 -50.48
C TYR A 263 -31.84 14.11 -50.85
N ALA A 264 -31.82 13.08 -50.03
CA ALA A 264 -32.63 11.88 -50.24
C ALA A 264 -34.15 12.18 -50.12
N GLU A 265 -34.56 12.99 -49.13
CA GLU A 265 -35.93 13.46 -48.99
C GLU A 265 -36.33 14.35 -50.19
N GLY A 266 -35.40 15.23 -50.66
CA GLY A 266 -35.63 16.06 -51.86
C GLY A 266 -35.87 15.24 -53.12
N ILE A 267 -35.18 14.11 -53.30
CA ILE A 267 -35.45 13.14 -54.39
C ILE A 267 -36.85 12.52 -54.19
N SER A 268 -37.14 12.06 -52.96
CA SER A 268 -38.38 11.36 -52.64
C SER A 268 -39.62 12.23 -52.86
N TYR A 269 -39.52 13.54 -52.62
CA TYR A 269 -40.63 14.50 -52.83
C TYR A 269 -40.58 15.17 -54.20
N GLU A 270 -39.71 14.74 -55.11
CA GLU A 270 -39.58 15.27 -56.49
C GLU A 270 -39.26 16.76 -56.53
N VAL A 271 -38.65 17.32 -55.46
CA VAL A 271 -38.33 18.76 -55.37
C VAL A 271 -36.86 19.07 -55.77
N MET A 272 -36.07 18.05 -56.06
CA MET A 272 -34.67 18.15 -56.47
C MET A 272 -34.34 17.26 -57.70
N ASP A 273 -33.37 17.72 -58.49
CA ASP A 273 -32.82 16.90 -59.59
C ASP A 273 -32.14 15.62 -59.01
N PRO A 274 -32.65 14.41 -59.32
CA PRO A 274 -32.13 13.16 -58.75
C PRO A 274 -30.63 12.95 -59.02
N LYS A 275 -30.10 13.38 -60.16
CA LYS A 275 -28.69 13.23 -60.51
C LYS A 275 -27.80 14.07 -59.62
N LYS A 276 -28.12 15.39 -59.51
CA LYS A 276 -27.34 16.29 -58.64
C LYS A 276 -27.44 15.91 -57.18
N ALA A 277 -28.63 15.50 -56.71
CA ALA A 277 -28.82 15.05 -55.34
C ALA A 277 -28.03 13.76 -55.07
N SER A 278 -28.00 12.77 -55.98
CA SER A 278 -27.20 11.57 -55.86
C SER A 278 -25.70 11.86 -55.81
N GLU A 279 -25.20 12.76 -56.65
CA GLU A 279 -23.79 13.18 -56.66
C GLU A 279 -23.41 13.81 -55.28
N THR A 280 -24.30 14.65 -54.69
CA THR A 280 -24.04 15.22 -53.38
C THR A 280 -24.10 14.17 -52.27
N ILE A 281 -25.04 13.21 -52.35
CA ILE A 281 -25.11 12.08 -51.38
C ILE A 281 -23.85 11.24 -51.41
N LEU A 282 -23.36 10.92 -52.61
CA LEU A 282 -22.11 10.16 -52.80
C LEU A 282 -20.92 10.94 -52.18
N TYR A 283 -20.79 12.22 -52.51
CA TYR A 283 -19.74 13.09 -51.98
C TYR A 283 -19.73 13.15 -50.43
N GLU A 284 -20.91 13.33 -49.80
CA GLU A 284 -21.01 13.40 -48.34
C GLU A 284 -20.77 12.03 -47.69
N THR A 285 -21.12 10.93 -48.41
CA THR A 285 -20.83 9.55 -47.96
C THR A 285 -19.33 9.25 -47.98
N ASP A 286 -18.62 9.65 -49.02
CA ASP A 286 -17.16 9.48 -49.14
C ASP A 286 -16.46 10.29 -48.03
N ARG A 287 -16.88 11.54 -47.86
CA ARG A 287 -16.38 12.42 -46.79
C ARG A 287 -16.59 11.85 -45.38
N MET A 288 -17.76 11.24 -45.14
CA MET A 288 -18.06 10.59 -43.85
C MET A 288 -17.19 9.35 -43.64
N SER A 289 -16.91 8.61 -44.72
CA SER A 289 -16.01 7.44 -44.65
C SER A 289 -14.58 7.83 -44.30
N GLU A 290 -14.07 8.92 -44.92
CA GLU A 290 -12.74 9.47 -44.56
C GLU A 290 -12.68 9.90 -43.08
N LEU A 291 -13.72 10.58 -42.59
CA LEU A 291 -13.81 11.01 -41.18
C LEU A 291 -13.75 9.80 -40.23
N VAL A 292 -14.51 8.75 -40.52
CA VAL A 292 -14.52 7.52 -39.68
C VAL A 292 -13.15 6.85 -39.70
N GLU A 293 -12.47 6.77 -40.84
CA GLU A 293 -11.11 6.23 -40.92
C GLU A 293 -10.10 7.06 -40.12
N ASP A 294 -10.21 8.37 -40.16
CA ASP A 294 -9.37 9.27 -39.39
C ASP A 294 -9.60 9.12 -37.88
N LEU A 295 -10.87 8.99 -37.43
CA LEU A 295 -11.22 8.72 -36.06
C LEU A 295 -10.67 7.38 -35.56
N LEU A 296 -10.81 6.32 -36.38
CA LEU A 296 -10.27 5.00 -36.06
C LEU A 296 -8.73 5.01 -35.99
N THR A 297 -8.08 5.75 -36.91
CA THR A 297 -6.63 5.91 -36.91
C THR A 297 -6.18 6.62 -35.65
N LEU A 298 -6.80 7.74 -35.29
CA LEU A 298 -6.49 8.48 -34.07
C LEU A 298 -6.71 7.65 -32.81
N SER A 299 -7.83 6.93 -32.73
CA SER A 299 -8.14 6.01 -31.63
C SER A 299 -7.09 4.90 -31.47
N ARG A 300 -6.59 4.36 -32.58
CA ARG A 300 -5.49 3.37 -32.55
C ARG A 300 -4.18 3.99 -32.08
N LEU A 301 -3.86 5.18 -32.54
CA LEU A 301 -2.64 5.91 -32.17
C LEU A 301 -2.65 6.31 -30.67
N ASP A 302 -3.81 6.64 -30.09
CA ASP A 302 -3.96 6.94 -28.66
C ASP A 302 -3.80 5.72 -27.73
N SER A 303 -3.95 4.50 -28.27
CA SER A 303 -3.81 3.28 -27.47
C SER A 303 -2.34 2.93 -27.25
N LEU A 304 -1.90 2.84 -25.99
CA LEU A 304 -0.54 2.47 -25.56
C LEU A 304 -0.12 1.04 -25.99
N SER A 305 -1.03 0.26 -26.56
CA SER A 305 -0.84 -1.15 -26.87
C SER A 305 -0.58 -1.48 -28.36
N VAL A 306 -0.51 -0.48 -29.24
CA VAL A 306 -0.24 -0.73 -30.65
C VAL A 306 1.23 -1.05 -30.84
N HIS A 307 1.53 -2.32 -31.20
CA HIS A 307 2.85 -2.74 -31.65
C HIS A 307 3.14 -2.01 -32.97
N GLN A 308 4.04 -1.04 -32.93
CA GLN A 308 4.57 -0.40 -34.15
C GLN A 308 5.51 -1.41 -34.85
N GLU A 309 5.26 -1.69 -36.10
CA GLU A 309 6.19 -2.46 -36.95
C GLU A 309 7.31 -1.51 -37.42
N LEU A 310 8.27 -1.23 -36.53
CA LEU A 310 9.38 -0.35 -36.86
C LEU A 310 10.38 -1.06 -37.82
N VAL A 311 10.50 -0.58 -39.04
CA VAL A 311 11.43 -1.07 -40.04
C VAL A 311 12.42 0.04 -40.42
N TYR A 312 13.69 -0.34 -40.59
CA TYR A 312 14.73 0.59 -41.07
C TYR A 312 14.66 0.65 -42.59
N GLN A 313 14.17 1.77 -43.15
CA GLN A 313 13.85 1.90 -44.57
C GLN A 313 14.16 3.32 -45.10
N ASP A 314 14.25 3.42 -46.44
CA ASP A 314 14.50 4.67 -47.15
C ASP A 314 13.20 5.47 -47.33
N VAL A 315 13.06 6.56 -46.59
CA VAL A 315 11.85 7.40 -46.58
C VAL A 315 11.58 8.04 -47.95
N ARG A 316 12.59 8.26 -48.78
CA ARG A 316 12.42 8.81 -50.11
C ARG A 316 11.52 7.93 -51.01
N LEU A 317 11.53 6.59 -50.76
CA LEU A 317 10.66 5.67 -51.53
C LEU A 317 9.19 5.91 -51.16
N ILE A 318 8.88 6.08 -49.88
CA ILE A 318 7.52 6.41 -49.42
C ILE A 318 7.02 7.71 -50.10
N MET A 319 7.87 8.74 -50.09
CA MET A 319 7.52 10.03 -50.68
C MET A 319 7.35 9.97 -52.19
N LYS A 320 8.18 9.15 -52.89
CA LYS A 320 8.04 8.92 -54.34
C LYS A 320 6.73 8.25 -54.69
N ASP A 321 6.32 7.24 -53.90
CA ASP A 321 5.06 6.55 -54.14
C ASP A 321 3.87 7.50 -53.99
N ILE A 322 3.89 8.32 -52.88
CA ILE A 322 2.84 9.33 -52.66
C ILE A 322 2.84 10.39 -53.79
N ALA A 323 4.02 10.89 -54.19
CA ALA A 323 4.12 11.87 -55.25
C ALA A 323 3.50 11.34 -56.55
N LYS A 324 3.82 10.11 -56.94
CA LYS A 324 3.29 9.45 -58.13
C LYS A 324 1.77 9.24 -58.06
N GLU A 325 1.21 8.92 -56.92
CA GLU A 325 -0.23 8.78 -56.72
C GLU A 325 -0.96 10.15 -56.93
N GLN A 326 -0.33 11.24 -56.46
CA GLN A 326 -0.91 12.61 -56.56
C GLN A 326 -0.64 13.30 -57.88
N GLU A 327 0.31 12.80 -58.69
CA GLU A 327 0.73 13.43 -59.94
C GLU A 327 -0.45 13.60 -60.90
N ILE A 328 -1.29 12.58 -61.06
CA ILE A 328 -2.47 12.63 -61.95
C ILE A 328 -3.46 13.69 -61.52
N PHE A 329 -3.70 13.82 -60.22
CA PHE A 329 -4.63 14.82 -59.66
C PHE A 329 -4.04 16.25 -59.77
N ALA A 330 -2.73 16.37 -59.57
CA ALA A 330 -2.02 17.63 -59.69
C ALA A 330 -2.07 18.13 -61.15
N GLU A 331 -1.77 17.25 -62.14
CA GLU A 331 -1.87 17.58 -63.58
C GLU A 331 -3.28 18.01 -64.01
N GLN A 332 -4.32 17.30 -63.54
CA GLN A 332 -5.71 17.66 -63.84
C GLN A 332 -6.10 19.06 -63.31
N LYS A 333 -5.47 19.49 -62.21
CA LYS A 333 -5.69 20.80 -61.58
C LYS A 333 -4.70 21.87 -62.09
N GLY A 334 -3.73 21.51 -62.94
CA GLY A 334 -2.69 22.42 -63.41
C GLY A 334 -1.65 22.77 -62.32
N ILE A 335 -1.54 21.92 -61.27
CA ILE A 335 -0.61 22.10 -60.16
C ILE A 335 0.71 21.41 -60.47
N LYS A 336 1.83 22.10 -60.28
CA LYS A 336 3.17 21.52 -60.43
C LYS A 336 3.60 20.82 -59.15
N LEU A 337 3.90 19.52 -59.23
CA LEU A 337 4.42 18.75 -58.09
C LEU A 337 5.94 18.52 -58.27
N THR A 338 6.74 19.15 -57.42
CA THR A 338 8.20 19.09 -57.44
C THR A 338 8.74 18.25 -56.30
N THR A 339 9.69 17.36 -56.59
CA THR A 339 10.35 16.53 -55.54
C THR A 339 11.82 16.87 -55.41
N VAL A 340 12.30 17.18 -54.22
CA VAL A 340 13.66 17.56 -53.88
C VAL A 340 14.20 16.56 -52.86
N PHE A 341 14.88 15.49 -53.31
CA PHE A 341 15.38 14.46 -52.44
C PHE A 341 16.89 14.39 -52.45
N ASP A 342 17.49 14.06 -51.29
CA ASP A 342 18.93 13.80 -51.19
C ASP A 342 19.34 12.69 -52.17
N LYS A 343 20.56 12.83 -52.75
CA LYS A 343 21.13 11.83 -53.65
C LYS A 343 21.36 10.49 -52.96
N LYS A 344 21.74 10.53 -51.67
CA LYS A 344 21.96 9.32 -50.85
C LYS A 344 20.65 8.88 -50.17
N ALA A 345 20.53 7.58 -49.86
CA ALA A 345 19.39 7.04 -49.16
C ALA A 345 19.18 7.75 -47.80
N VAL A 346 17.96 8.18 -47.52
CA VAL A 346 17.55 8.81 -46.27
C VAL A 346 16.87 7.75 -45.41
N MET A 347 17.68 7.08 -44.61
CA MET A 347 17.25 5.94 -43.80
C MET A 347 16.64 6.40 -42.48
N LEU A 348 15.45 5.91 -42.16
CA LEU A 348 14.73 6.12 -40.90
C LEU A 348 14.16 4.79 -40.41
N THR A 349 14.18 4.57 -39.10
CA THR A 349 13.44 3.49 -38.44
C THR A 349 12.04 3.98 -38.15
N CYS A 350 11.04 3.49 -38.88
CA CYS A 350 9.67 3.94 -38.78
C CYS A 350 8.67 2.84 -39.13
N ASP A 351 7.44 3.02 -38.70
CA ASP A 351 6.29 2.27 -39.18
C ASP A 351 5.89 2.82 -40.57
N TYR A 352 5.98 1.99 -41.60
CA TYR A 352 5.68 2.36 -42.98
C TYR A 352 4.27 2.94 -43.13
N LYS A 353 3.26 2.26 -42.58
CA LYS A 353 1.85 2.64 -42.73
C LYS A 353 1.56 3.95 -42.02
N ALA A 354 2.07 4.12 -40.81
CA ALA A 354 1.89 5.34 -40.05
C ALA A 354 2.58 6.54 -40.71
N LEU A 355 3.87 6.41 -41.09
CA LEU A 355 4.60 7.49 -41.74
C LEU A 355 4.01 7.87 -43.09
N ARG A 356 3.60 6.88 -43.89
CA ARG A 356 2.89 7.12 -45.15
C ARG A 356 1.61 7.89 -44.93
N ARG A 357 0.82 7.57 -43.87
CA ARG A 357 -0.41 8.32 -43.52
C ARG A 357 -0.09 9.77 -43.17
N ALA A 358 0.94 10.00 -42.36
CA ALA A 358 1.35 11.35 -41.99
C ALA A 358 1.73 12.19 -43.22
N ILE A 359 2.56 11.63 -44.10
CA ILE A 359 2.98 12.32 -45.35
C ILE A 359 1.77 12.60 -46.24
N SER A 360 0.89 11.58 -46.45
CA SER A 360 -0.32 11.73 -47.25
C SER A 360 -1.25 12.83 -46.72
N ASN A 361 -1.40 12.94 -45.37
CA ASN A 361 -2.19 14.02 -44.77
C ASN A 361 -1.59 15.40 -45.06
N LEU A 362 -0.26 15.56 -44.99
CA LEU A 362 0.40 16.82 -45.35
C LEU A 362 0.23 17.13 -46.84
N VAL A 363 0.40 16.14 -47.71
CA VAL A 363 0.24 16.36 -49.19
C VAL A 363 -1.21 16.67 -49.53
N SER A 364 -2.19 15.99 -48.93
CA SER A 364 -3.62 16.29 -49.13
C SER A 364 -3.96 17.70 -48.65
N ASN A 365 -3.36 18.14 -47.54
CA ASN A 365 -3.50 19.50 -47.04
C ASN A 365 -2.91 20.50 -48.05
N ALA A 366 -1.69 20.29 -48.56
CA ALA A 366 -1.06 21.12 -49.57
C ALA A 366 -1.89 21.18 -50.85
N MET A 367 -2.41 20.04 -51.37
CA MET A 367 -3.27 19.96 -52.56
C MET A 367 -4.59 20.76 -52.45
N ARG A 368 -5.01 21.05 -51.23
CA ARG A 368 -6.23 21.84 -50.95
C ARG A 368 -5.99 23.36 -51.04
N TYR A 369 -4.83 23.78 -50.58
CA TYR A 369 -4.53 25.21 -50.43
C TYR A 369 -3.51 25.75 -51.43
N VAL A 370 -2.93 24.89 -52.29
CA VAL A 370 -1.97 25.27 -53.33
C VAL A 370 -2.61 26.15 -54.40
N GLU A 371 -1.85 27.12 -54.90
CA GLU A 371 -2.20 27.91 -56.07
C GLU A 371 -1.57 27.34 -57.35
N THR A 372 -0.23 27.11 -57.34
CA THR A 372 0.49 26.65 -58.54
C THR A 372 1.50 25.53 -58.29
N GLU A 373 2.20 25.48 -57.17
CA GLU A 373 3.29 24.53 -56.90
C GLU A 373 3.29 23.91 -55.53
N ILE A 374 3.52 22.57 -55.46
CA ILE A 374 3.80 21.82 -54.24
C ILE A 374 5.22 21.28 -54.31
N VAL A 375 6.00 21.48 -53.25
CA VAL A 375 7.38 20.98 -53.14
C VAL A 375 7.48 19.94 -52.03
N LEU A 376 7.88 18.72 -52.37
CA LEU A 376 8.15 17.63 -51.40
C LEU A 376 9.66 17.52 -51.19
N THR A 377 10.14 17.74 -49.99
CA THR A 377 11.57 17.67 -49.68
C THR A 377 11.88 16.55 -48.72
N CYS A 378 12.93 15.77 -49.01
CA CYS A 378 13.43 14.72 -48.09
C CYS A 378 14.96 14.80 -48.00
N THR A 379 15.46 15.25 -46.87
CA THR A 379 16.91 15.50 -46.68
C THR A 379 17.39 14.95 -45.36
N LYS A 380 18.70 14.77 -45.27
CA LYS A 380 19.37 14.41 -44.03
C LYS A 380 20.38 15.49 -43.68
N LYS A 381 20.10 16.28 -42.63
CA LYS A 381 20.97 17.36 -42.15
C LYS A 381 21.41 17.09 -40.72
N ASP A 382 22.70 17.16 -40.43
CA ASP A 382 23.29 16.95 -39.10
C ASP A 382 22.89 15.61 -38.42
N GLY A 383 22.62 14.60 -39.25
CA GLY A 383 22.16 13.30 -38.78
C GLY A 383 20.64 13.18 -38.53
N ALA A 384 19.89 14.25 -38.53
CA ALA A 384 18.45 14.26 -38.49
C ALA A 384 17.85 14.07 -39.89
N VAL A 385 16.73 13.32 -39.96
CA VAL A 385 15.93 13.19 -41.18
C VAL A 385 14.85 14.27 -41.15
N MET A 386 14.79 15.03 -42.22
CA MET A 386 13.80 16.11 -42.42
C MET A 386 12.94 15.77 -43.63
N ILE A 387 11.63 15.80 -43.44
CA ILE A 387 10.61 15.59 -44.44
C ILE A 387 9.74 16.84 -44.45
N SER A 388 9.70 17.56 -45.54
CA SER A 388 8.83 18.75 -45.65
C SER A 388 7.92 18.71 -46.85
N VAL A 389 6.76 19.32 -46.68
CA VAL A 389 5.75 19.55 -47.69
C VAL A 389 5.44 21.04 -47.69
N ALA A 390 5.70 21.72 -48.82
CA ALA A 390 5.46 23.14 -48.99
C ALA A 390 4.48 23.39 -50.14
N ASN A 391 3.64 24.39 -50.02
CA ASN A 391 2.74 24.87 -51.07
C ASN A 391 2.77 26.39 -51.10
N ASP A 392 2.51 26.95 -52.26
CA ASP A 392 2.48 28.38 -52.57
C ASP A 392 1.10 29.03 -52.42
N GLY A 393 0.22 28.47 -51.63
CA GLY A 393 -1.10 29.01 -51.38
C GLY A 393 -1.12 30.11 -50.31
N SER A 394 -2.31 30.63 -50.06
CA SER A 394 -2.54 31.62 -48.99
C SER A 394 -2.02 31.12 -47.63
N GLY A 395 -1.30 32.00 -46.95
CA GLY A 395 -0.71 31.68 -45.64
C GLY A 395 -1.74 31.39 -44.57
N ILE A 396 -1.27 30.90 -43.48
CA ILE A 396 -2.07 30.62 -42.27
C ILE A 396 -1.99 31.84 -41.36
N ASP A 397 -3.17 32.29 -40.90
CA ASP A 397 -3.24 33.38 -39.94
C ASP A 397 -2.38 33.12 -38.69
N PRO A 398 -1.47 34.04 -38.30
CA PRO A 398 -0.63 33.91 -37.14
C PRO A 398 -1.36 33.57 -35.83
N GLU A 399 -2.61 34.04 -35.66
CA GLU A 399 -3.42 33.70 -34.49
C GLU A 399 -3.86 32.22 -34.46
N THR A 400 -3.97 31.59 -35.64
CA THR A 400 -4.42 30.20 -35.79
C THR A 400 -3.26 29.20 -35.77
N LEU A 401 -2.03 29.63 -36.12
CA LEU A 401 -0.84 28.75 -36.17
C LEU A 401 -0.60 27.88 -34.93
N PRO A 402 -0.77 28.39 -33.70
CA PRO A 402 -0.57 27.56 -32.49
C PRO A 402 -1.57 26.42 -32.36
N HIS A 403 -2.72 26.50 -33.00
CA HIS A 403 -3.87 25.62 -32.83
C HIS A 403 -4.07 24.60 -33.96
N ILE A 404 -3.33 24.73 -35.08
CA ILE A 404 -3.59 23.91 -36.28
C ILE A 404 -3.38 22.41 -36.09
N PHE A 405 -2.64 21.99 -35.06
CA PHE A 405 -2.44 20.59 -34.72
C PHE A 405 -3.45 20.08 -33.69
N GLU A 406 -4.29 20.95 -33.14
CA GLU A 406 -5.35 20.54 -32.21
C GLU A 406 -6.43 19.74 -32.97
N ARG A 407 -7.00 18.74 -32.27
CA ARG A 407 -8.03 17.86 -32.83
C ARG A 407 -9.30 18.65 -33.14
N PHE A 408 -9.87 18.49 -34.34
CA PHE A 408 -11.06 19.18 -34.84
C PHE A 408 -10.89 20.68 -35.03
N TYR A 409 -9.68 21.18 -34.94
CA TYR A 409 -9.42 22.60 -35.29
C TYR A 409 -9.47 22.78 -36.81
N LYS A 410 -10.21 23.75 -37.26
CA LYS A 410 -10.41 24.06 -38.70
C LYS A 410 -10.03 25.49 -38.98
N GLY A 411 -9.07 25.70 -39.85
CA GLY A 411 -8.87 26.97 -40.50
C GLY A 411 -9.91 27.19 -41.62
N ALA A 412 -9.82 28.31 -42.32
CA ALA A 412 -10.68 28.61 -43.46
C ALA A 412 -10.60 27.49 -44.53
N GLY A 413 -11.72 26.87 -44.88
CA GLY A 413 -11.79 25.77 -45.86
C GLY A 413 -11.41 24.37 -45.33
N GLY A 414 -11.16 24.21 -44.03
CA GLY A 414 -10.85 22.89 -43.40
C GLY A 414 -12.02 21.92 -43.40
N VAL A 415 -11.77 20.62 -43.68
CA VAL A 415 -12.84 19.61 -43.79
C VAL A 415 -13.19 19.03 -42.42
N HIS A 416 -12.28 18.34 -41.75
CA HIS A 416 -12.56 17.64 -40.49
C HIS A 416 -11.69 18.08 -39.31
N GLY A 417 -10.54 18.72 -39.59
CA GLY A 417 -9.61 19.18 -38.53
C GLY A 417 -8.90 18.07 -37.78
N ILE A 418 -8.79 16.86 -38.34
CA ILE A 418 -8.15 15.70 -37.68
C ILE A 418 -6.80 15.39 -38.35
N GLY A 419 -6.62 15.64 -39.64
CA GLY A 419 -5.45 15.21 -40.40
C GLY A 419 -4.12 15.72 -39.85
N LEU A 420 -4.00 17.00 -39.44
CA LEU A 420 -2.77 17.52 -38.81
C LEU A 420 -2.54 16.97 -37.40
N ALA A 421 -3.58 16.73 -36.64
CA ALA A 421 -3.47 16.06 -35.34
C ALA A 421 -2.93 14.60 -35.47
N ILE A 422 -3.34 13.88 -36.53
CA ILE A 422 -2.78 12.56 -36.88
C ILE A 422 -1.29 12.71 -37.20
N VAL A 423 -0.88 13.70 -37.97
CA VAL A 423 0.53 13.97 -38.30
C VAL A 423 1.34 14.17 -37.03
N GLN A 424 0.90 15.05 -36.14
CA GLN A 424 1.57 15.33 -34.88
C GLN A 424 1.71 14.05 -34.04
N THR A 425 0.63 13.30 -33.85
CA THR A 425 0.64 12.08 -33.04
C THR A 425 1.60 11.03 -33.63
N ILE A 426 1.62 10.83 -34.94
CA ILE A 426 2.53 9.88 -35.61
C ILE A 426 3.99 10.32 -35.43
N VAL A 427 4.27 11.60 -35.64
CA VAL A 427 5.64 12.15 -35.51
C VAL A 427 6.14 12.02 -34.07
N GLU A 428 5.32 12.35 -33.08
CA GLU A 428 5.64 12.20 -31.65
C GLU A 428 5.90 10.73 -31.26
N GLN A 429 5.08 9.79 -31.75
CA GLN A 429 5.30 8.36 -31.55
C GLN A 429 6.62 7.85 -32.13
N HIS A 430 7.10 8.48 -33.20
CA HIS A 430 8.42 8.23 -33.82
C HIS A 430 9.54 9.09 -33.20
N GLN A 431 9.27 9.74 -32.04
CA GLN A 431 10.24 10.59 -31.35
C GLN A 431 10.75 11.77 -32.21
N GLY A 432 9.94 12.19 -33.14
CA GLY A 432 10.17 13.36 -34.01
C GLY A 432 9.45 14.60 -33.48
N GLN A 433 9.60 15.68 -34.23
CA GLN A 433 8.92 16.95 -34.04
C GLN A 433 8.34 17.43 -35.35
N VAL A 434 7.12 17.95 -35.34
CA VAL A 434 6.52 18.65 -36.49
C VAL A 434 6.50 20.14 -36.23
N SER A 435 6.83 20.93 -37.27
CA SER A 435 6.77 22.38 -37.27
C SER A 435 6.08 22.88 -38.53
N VAL A 436 5.59 24.11 -38.47
CA VAL A 436 5.00 24.83 -39.60
C VAL A 436 5.63 26.19 -39.69
N GLU A 437 5.97 26.60 -40.89
CA GLU A 437 6.36 27.94 -41.26
C GLU A 437 5.39 28.44 -42.35
N SER A 438 4.75 29.56 -42.13
CA SER A 438 3.77 30.10 -43.05
C SER A 438 3.89 31.63 -43.13
N ASP A 439 3.92 32.11 -44.36
CA ASP A 439 3.84 33.53 -44.68
C ASP A 439 2.74 33.78 -45.72
N GLU A 440 2.65 34.99 -46.27
CA GLU A 440 1.61 35.37 -47.26
C GLU A 440 1.71 34.59 -48.59
N HIS A 441 2.85 33.93 -48.86
CA HIS A 441 3.15 33.32 -50.16
C HIS A 441 3.40 31.82 -50.10
N GLN A 442 3.72 31.29 -48.90
CA GLN A 442 4.10 29.91 -48.75
C GLN A 442 3.70 29.35 -47.38
N THR A 443 3.27 28.11 -47.37
CA THR A 443 3.13 27.32 -46.14
C THR A 443 3.99 26.05 -46.24
N MET A 444 4.87 25.80 -45.26
CA MET A 444 5.73 24.66 -45.22
C MET A 444 5.58 23.92 -43.91
N PHE A 445 5.17 22.66 -43.97
CA PHE A 445 5.17 21.72 -42.84
C PHE A 445 6.44 20.86 -42.85
N THR A 446 7.13 20.76 -41.74
CA THR A 446 8.37 19.99 -41.60
C THR A 446 8.29 18.99 -40.47
N MET A 447 8.49 17.73 -40.77
CA MET A 447 8.66 16.64 -39.80
C MET A 447 10.16 16.35 -39.63
N THR A 448 10.67 16.46 -38.42
CA THR A 448 12.09 16.25 -38.09
C THR A 448 12.25 15.06 -37.16
N PHE A 449 13.09 14.10 -37.57
CA PHE A 449 13.40 12.89 -36.78
C PHE A 449 14.87 12.91 -36.43
N ALA A 450 15.16 13.01 -35.11
CA ALA A 450 16.54 13.01 -34.61
C ALA A 450 17.22 11.65 -34.83
N LYS A 451 18.56 11.65 -34.90
CA LYS A 451 19.36 10.42 -34.98
C LYS A 451 19.08 9.53 -33.78
N MET A 452 18.35 8.44 -33.93
CA MET A 452 18.20 7.46 -32.87
C MET A 452 19.56 6.86 -32.50
N SER A 453 19.96 7.00 -31.25
CA SER A 453 21.16 6.34 -30.72
C SER A 453 20.96 4.81 -30.76
N LYS A 454 21.98 4.05 -31.26
CA LYS A 454 21.99 2.59 -31.27
C LYS A 454 21.59 1.92 -29.95
N LYS A 455 21.82 2.60 -28.82
CA LYS A 455 21.43 2.15 -27.47
C LYS A 455 19.90 2.13 -27.21
N ALA A 456 19.10 2.87 -27.98
CA ALA A 456 17.66 2.89 -27.83
C ALA A 456 16.97 1.71 -28.55
N LEU A 457 17.60 1.14 -29.57
CA LEU A 457 17.11 -0.04 -30.32
C LEU A 457 17.27 -1.34 -29.52
N GLU A 458 18.36 -1.48 -28.74
CA GLU A 458 18.64 -2.68 -27.94
C GLU A 458 17.76 -2.80 -26.66
N LYS A 459 17.07 -1.74 -26.27
CA LYS A 459 16.20 -1.72 -25.07
C LYS A 459 14.73 -2.06 -25.39
N LYS A 460 14.34 -2.15 -26.66
CA LYS A 460 12.96 -2.43 -27.11
C LYS A 460 12.81 -3.72 -27.92
N ALA A 461 13.91 -4.45 -28.19
CA ALA A 461 13.93 -5.81 -28.67
C ALA A 461 14.04 -6.76 -27.46
#